data_d6eb97333fc0f9a0646a35a73c4b3554
#
_entry.id   d6eb97333fc0f9a0646a35a73c4b3554
#
_cell.length_a   1.000
_cell.length_b   1.000
_cell.length_c   1.000
_cell.angle_alpha   90.00
_cell.angle_beta   90.00
_cell.angle_gamma   90.00
#
_symmetry.space_group_name_H-M   'P 1'
#
loop_
_entity.id
_entity.type
_entity.pdbx_description
1 polymer ?
#
loop_
_entity_poly.entity_id
_entity_poly.type
_entity_poly.pdbx_seq_one_letter_code
_entity_poly.pdbx_strand_id
1 'polypeptide(L)'
;GDPDRFFTVEFSVEDTRGHVLKEETSTMGRWIMWQPAILELYDNRLLPLASREYPFAYQLPDKAEGLKLKTRVQYHIVTDKQHEMLQRTYGLTGNDPYRFVIYEREFPLTDQLKAALEKNVRLPVADTSRHGSSCAVDTVRRG
;
A
#
# COMPACT_ATOMS: atom_id res chain seq x y z
N GLY A 1 -11.21 2.88 14.60
CA GLY A 1 -9.76 3.20 14.64
C GLY A 1 -9.54 4.69 14.57
N ASP A 2 -8.39 5.13 14.98
CA ASP A 2 -7.96 6.52 14.92
C ASP A 2 -7.97 7.00 13.46
N PRO A 3 -8.66 8.07 13.11
CA PRO A 3 -8.79 8.53 11.73
C PRO A 3 -7.49 9.08 11.12
N ASP A 4 -6.54 9.46 11.95
CA ASP A 4 -5.26 10.02 11.50
C ASP A 4 -4.23 8.94 11.09
N ARG A 5 -4.55 7.67 11.33
CA ARG A 5 -3.68 6.54 10.98
C ARG A 5 -3.90 6.10 9.54
N PHE A 6 -2.81 5.91 8.83
CA PHE A 6 -2.84 5.51 7.43
C PHE A 6 -1.65 4.62 7.05
N PHE A 7 -1.72 4.06 5.86
CA PHE A 7 -0.64 3.30 5.26
C PHE A 7 -0.16 3.99 3.98
N THR A 8 1.12 3.89 3.70
CA THR A 8 1.67 4.15 2.38
C THR A 8 2.16 2.87 1.74
N VAL A 9 1.91 2.74 0.45
CA VAL A 9 2.47 1.70 -0.41
C VAL A 9 3.36 2.40 -1.42
N GLU A 10 4.65 2.12 -1.35
CA GLU A 10 5.68 2.79 -2.12
C GLU A 10 6.32 1.79 -3.08
N PHE A 11 6.50 2.21 -4.32
CA PHE A 11 7.27 1.51 -5.33
C PHE A 11 8.36 2.45 -5.82
N SER A 12 9.60 2.00 -5.81
CA SER A 12 10.72 2.76 -6.38
C SER A 12 11.59 1.87 -7.26
N VAL A 13 12.08 2.44 -8.36
CA VAL A 13 13.14 1.84 -9.16
C VAL A 13 14.43 2.57 -8.84
N GLU A 14 15.42 1.82 -8.40
CA GLU A 14 16.72 2.35 -7.99
C GLU A 14 17.83 1.76 -8.86
N ASP A 15 18.89 2.56 -9.11
CA ASP A 15 20.10 2.11 -9.74
C ASP A 15 21.09 1.45 -8.75
N THR A 16 22.23 0.98 -9.23
CA THR A 16 23.29 0.39 -8.42
C THR A 16 23.90 1.35 -7.39
N ARG A 17 23.72 2.67 -7.58
CA ARG A 17 24.22 3.72 -6.67
C ARG A 17 23.17 4.14 -5.65
N GLY A 18 21.95 3.56 -5.74
CA GLY A 18 20.82 3.92 -4.88
C GLY A 18 20.09 5.19 -5.33
N HIS A 19 20.32 5.70 -6.55
CA HIS A 19 19.53 6.79 -7.08
C HIS A 19 18.15 6.29 -7.49
N VAL A 20 17.13 6.98 -7.05
CA VAL A 20 15.73 6.69 -7.40
C VAL A 20 15.47 7.24 -8.81
N LEU A 21 15.15 6.34 -9.74
CA LEU A 21 14.84 6.69 -11.13
C LEU A 21 13.35 6.95 -11.33
N LYS A 22 12.52 6.24 -10.58
CA LYS A 22 11.07 6.42 -10.54
C LYS A 22 10.55 6.02 -9.17
N GLU A 23 9.57 6.78 -8.69
CA GLU A 23 8.88 6.49 -7.43
C GLU A 23 7.38 6.76 -7.59
N GLU A 24 6.56 5.90 -7.04
CA GLU A 24 5.12 6.10 -6.90
C GLU A 24 4.70 5.71 -5.49
N THR A 25 3.93 6.59 -4.86
CA THR A 25 3.40 6.36 -3.51
C THR A 25 1.88 6.43 -3.55
N SER A 26 1.24 5.41 -3.01
CA SER A 26 -0.20 5.36 -2.80
C SER A 26 -0.50 5.38 -1.32
N THR A 27 -1.48 6.19 -0.91
CA THR A 27 -1.89 6.31 0.48
C THR A 27 -3.24 5.65 0.70
N MET A 28 -3.37 4.91 1.78
CA MET A 28 -4.57 4.21 2.19
C MET A 28 -4.93 4.60 3.63
N GLY A 29 -6.05 5.26 3.81
CA GLY A 29 -6.47 5.79 5.11
C GLY A 29 -7.84 6.42 5.06
N ARG A 30 -8.16 7.13 6.13
CA ARG A 30 -9.40 7.86 6.29
C ARG A 30 -9.07 9.30 6.65
N TRP A 31 -9.71 10.26 5.97
CA TRP A 31 -9.52 11.68 6.24
C TRP A 31 -10.80 12.29 6.79
N ILE A 32 -10.66 12.90 7.95
CA ILE A 32 -11.77 13.57 8.65
C ILE A 32 -11.41 15.04 8.83
N MET A 33 -12.32 15.91 8.46
CA MET A 33 -12.30 17.32 8.83
C MET A 33 -12.98 17.48 10.20
N TRP A 34 -12.24 18.05 11.16
CA TRP A 34 -12.72 18.19 12.54
C TRP A 34 -13.41 19.54 12.83
N GLN A 35 -13.16 20.55 11.98
CA GLN A 35 -13.69 21.89 12.14
C GLN A 35 -14.11 22.46 10.77
N PRO A 36 -15.23 23.20 10.67
CA PRO A 36 -16.18 23.58 11.75
C PRO A 36 -17.14 22.45 12.15
N ALA A 37 -17.18 21.38 11.40
CA ALA A 37 -18.00 20.19 11.66
C ALA A 37 -17.18 18.92 11.42
N ILE A 38 -17.50 17.86 12.12
CA ILE A 38 -16.89 16.54 11.88
C ILE A 38 -17.48 16.00 10.57
N LEU A 39 -16.64 15.97 9.53
CA LEU A 39 -17.03 15.49 8.21
C LEU A 39 -15.97 14.53 7.68
N GLU A 40 -16.41 13.34 7.27
CA GLU A 40 -15.57 12.43 6.53
C GLU A 40 -15.41 12.92 5.10
N LEU A 41 -14.18 13.26 4.71
CA LEU A 41 -13.87 13.75 3.38
C LEU A 41 -13.55 12.60 2.43
N TYR A 42 -12.93 11.56 2.96
CA TYR A 42 -12.40 10.47 2.15
C TYR A 42 -12.10 9.24 3.01
N ASP A 43 -12.51 8.06 2.54
CA ASP A 43 -12.16 6.76 3.12
C ASP A 43 -11.84 5.77 2.00
N ASN A 44 -10.58 5.39 1.87
CA ASN A 44 -10.12 4.37 0.94
C ASN A 44 -9.45 3.18 1.64
N ARG A 45 -9.76 2.97 2.90
CA ARG A 45 -9.26 1.81 3.64
C ARG A 45 -9.65 0.51 2.97
N LEU A 46 -8.82 -0.50 3.17
CA LEU A 46 -9.12 -1.85 2.72
C LEU A 46 -10.18 -2.48 3.64
N LEU A 47 -11.23 -3.00 3.07
CA LEU A 47 -12.24 -3.76 3.83
C LEU A 47 -11.64 -5.10 4.29
N PRO A 48 -12.15 -5.68 5.39
CA PRO A 48 -11.73 -7.01 5.84
C PRO A 48 -11.83 -8.03 4.70
N LEU A 49 -10.81 -8.86 4.55
CA LEU A 49 -10.71 -9.90 3.51
C LEU A 49 -10.68 -9.38 2.06
N ALA A 50 -10.67 -8.07 1.84
CA ALA A 50 -10.49 -7.50 0.52
C ALA A 50 -8.99 -7.41 0.15
N SER A 51 -8.71 -7.43 -1.16
CA SER A 51 -7.40 -7.14 -1.71
C SER A 51 -7.45 -5.91 -2.60
N ARG A 52 -6.33 -5.24 -2.75
CA ARG A 52 -6.18 -4.10 -3.66
C ARG A 52 -4.92 -4.25 -4.48
N GLU A 53 -5.04 -4.04 -5.77
CA GLU A 53 -3.92 -4.00 -6.68
C GLU A 53 -3.45 -2.55 -6.85
N TYR A 54 -2.13 -2.37 -6.86
CA TYR A 54 -1.48 -1.09 -7.10
C TYR A 54 -0.69 -1.20 -8.40
N PRO A 55 -1.17 -0.63 -9.51
CA PRO A 55 -0.44 -0.65 -10.77
C PRO A 55 0.81 0.23 -10.65
N PHE A 56 1.94 -0.31 -11.06
CA PHE A 56 3.19 0.43 -11.19
C PHE A 56 3.78 0.12 -12.57
N ALA A 57 4.08 1.14 -13.34
CA ALA A 57 4.66 1.01 -14.66
C ALA A 57 6.00 1.72 -14.75
N TYR A 58 7.02 1.03 -15.24
CA TYR A 58 8.33 1.60 -15.51
C TYR A 58 8.85 1.06 -16.85
N GLN A 59 9.27 1.97 -17.73
CA GLN A 59 9.87 1.59 -19.01
C GLN A 59 11.34 1.22 -18.76
N LEU A 60 11.64 -0.07 -18.84
CA LEU A 60 13.01 -0.55 -18.66
C LEU A 60 13.90 -0.06 -19.83
N PRO A 61 15.09 0.44 -19.53
CA PRO A 61 16.09 0.72 -20.57
C PRO A 61 16.57 -0.59 -21.24
N ASP A 62 17.26 -0.46 -22.36
CA ASP A 62 17.79 -1.62 -23.09
C ASP A 62 18.74 -2.48 -22.24
N LYS A 63 19.48 -1.84 -21.34
CA LYS A 63 20.30 -2.53 -20.33
C LYS A 63 19.72 -2.26 -18.95
N ALA A 64 19.08 -3.26 -18.38
CA ALA A 64 18.49 -3.18 -17.05
C ALA A 64 19.42 -3.68 -15.93
N GLU A 65 20.69 -3.98 -16.26
CA GLU A 65 21.66 -4.49 -15.30
C GLU A 65 21.84 -3.53 -14.11
N GLY A 66 21.69 -4.09 -12.91
CA GLY A 66 21.86 -3.35 -11.66
C GLY A 66 20.67 -2.50 -11.23
N LEU A 67 19.58 -2.49 -11.98
CA LEU A 67 18.33 -1.89 -11.51
C LEU A 67 17.62 -2.82 -10.55
N LYS A 68 16.96 -2.24 -9.55
CA LYS A 68 16.10 -2.95 -8.62
C LYS A 68 14.77 -2.24 -8.43
N LEU A 69 13.70 -3.02 -8.34
CA LEU A 69 12.41 -2.55 -7.86
C LEU A 69 12.36 -2.77 -6.36
N LYS A 70 12.12 -1.71 -5.61
CA LYS A 70 11.88 -1.75 -4.18
C LYS A 70 10.41 -1.50 -3.91
N THR A 71 9.82 -2.34 -3.09
CA THR A 71 8.45 -2.19 -2.61
C THR A 71 8.48 -2.02 -1.11
N ARG A 72 7.73 -1.04 -0.58
CA ARG A 72 7.65 -0.77 0.84
C ARG A 72 6.23 -0.46 1.24
N VAL A 73 5.79 -1.01 2.35
CA VAL A 73 4.54 -0.64 3.01
C VAL A 73 4.86 -0.09 4.38
N GLN A 74 4.40 1.13 4.64
CA GLN A 74 4.60 1.80 5.93
C GLN A 74 3.26 2.08 6.58
N TYR A 75 3.23 1.91 7.89
CA TYR A 75 2.13 2.33 8.74
C TYR A 75 2.51 3.64 9.43
N HIS A 76 1.63 4.63 9.35
CA HIS A 76 1.81 5.96 9.93
C HIS A 76 0.79 6.18 11.04
N ILE A 77 1.26 6.62 12.20
CA ILE A 77 0.40 7.03 13.31
C ILE A 77 -0.15 8.43 13.05
N VAL A 78 0.70 9.31 12.53
CA VAL A 78 0.38 10.70 12.17
C VAL A 78 1.16 11.09 10.91
N THR A 79 0.78 12.18 10.27
CA THR A 79 1.55 12.76 9.16
C THR A 79 2.83 13.42 9.66
N ASP A 80 3.81 13.63 8.78
CA ASP A 80 5.06 14.33 9.11
C ASP A 80 4.77 15.72 9.68
N LYS A 81 3.83 16.45 9.06
CA LYS A 81 3.41 17.78 9.51
C LYS A 81 2.79 17.78 10.92
N GLN A 82 1.93 16.80 11.19
CA GLN A 82 1.35 16.63 12.53
C GLN A 82 2.42 16.27 13.56
N HIS A 83 3.35 15.39 13.20
CA HIS A 83 4.47 15.02 14.06
C HIS A 83 5.34 16.24 14.42
N GLU A 84 5.72 17.06 13.42
CA GLU A 84 6.44 18.31 13.65
C GLU A 84 5.67 19.29 14.56
N MET A 85 4.36 19.41 14.33
CA MET A 85 3.51 20.26 15.18
C MET A 85 3.48 19.77 16.62
N LEU A 86 3.33 18.47 16.83
CA LEU A 86 3.33 17.85 18.17
C LEU A 86 4.69 18.06 18.88
N GLN A 87 5.79 17.90 18.17
CA GLN A 87 7.13 18.17 18.70
C GLN A 87 7.26 19.62 19.17
N ARG A 88 6.84 20.58 18.36
CA ARG A 88 6.92 22.02 18.69
C ARG A 88 6.00 22.38 19.86
N THR A 89 4.79 21.81 19.89
CA THR A 89 3.78 22.18 20.89
C THR A 89 4.05 21.57 22.26
N TYR A 90 4.51 20.32 22.29
CA TYR A 90 4.67 19.55 23.53
C TYR A 90 6.12 19.29 23.92
N GLY A 91 7.08 19.83 23.16
CA GLY A 91 8.51 19.64 23.43
C GLY A 91 8.97 18.19 23.34
N LEU A 92 8.29 17.36 22.52
CA LEU A 92 8.65 15.96 22.36
C LEU A 92 10.04 15.88 21.71
N THR A 93 10.95 15.18 22.36
CA THR A 93 12.28 14.91 21.80
C THR A 93 12.14 13.85 20.71
N GLY A 94 12.44 14.23 19.49
CA GLY A 94 12.05 13.60 18.22
C GLY A 94 12.45 12.16 17.91
N ASN A 95 12.64 11.31 18.90
CA ASN A 95 13.04 9.91 18.69
C ASN A 95 11.87 8.89 18.72
N ASP A 96 10.65 9.35 19.01
CA ASP A 96 9.51 8.44 19.04
C ASP A 96 9.10 8.08 17.62
N PRO A 97 9.12 6.80 17.26
CA PRO A 97 8.76 6.37 15.91
C PRO A 97 7.26 6.61 15.66
N TYR A 98 6.93 7.40 14.67
CA TYR A 98 5.56 7.67 14.24
C TYR A 98 5.19 6.99 12.92
N ARG A 99 6.17 6.32 12.32
CA ARG A 99 5.98 5.45 11.15
C ARG A 99 6.79 4.17 11.29
N PHE A 100 6.23 3.09 10.75
CA PHE A 100 6.78 1.75 10.87
C PHE A 100 6.76 1.06 9.52
N VAL A 101 7.90 0.52 9.09
CA VAL A 101 7.95 -0.35 7.92
C VAL A 101 7.36 -1.70 8.32
N ILE A 102 6.23 -2.08 7.72
CA ILE A 102 5.58 -3.37 7.98
C ILE A 102 5.89 -4.42 6.90
N TYR A 103 6.30 -3.95 5.74
CA TYR A 103 6.75 -4.80 4.64
C TYR A 103 7.77 -4.05 3.79
N GLU A 104 8.87 -4.72 3.46
CA GLU A 104 9.84 -4.21 2.48
C GLU A 104 10.39 -5.37 1.68
N ARG A 105 10.50 -5.22 0.37
CA ARG A 105 11.10 -6.20 -0.51
C ARG A 105 11.78 -5.54 -1.70
N GLU A 106 12.91 -6.12 -2.11
CA GLU A 106 13.66 -5.71 -3.28
C GLU A 106 13.66 -6.84 -4.31
N PHE A 107 13.47 -6.48 -5.57
CA PHE A 107 13.50 -7.39 -6.71
C PHE A 107 14.53 -6.87 -7.72
N PRO A 108 15.57 -7.63 -8.07
CA PRO A 108 16.46 -7.24 -9.13
C PRO A 108 15.72 -7.25 -10.46
N LEU A 109 15.83 -6.16 -11.21
CA LEU A 109 15.26 -6.05 -12.55
C LEU A 109 16.29 -6.63 -13.54
N THR A 110 16.13 -7.90 -13.88
CA THR A 110 17.02 -8.61 -14.80
C THR A 110 16.37 -8.74 -16.19
N ASP A 111 17.19 -8.99 -17.22
CA ASP A 111 16.69 -9.26 -18.57
C ASP A 111 15.77 -10.50 -18.63
N GLN A 112 15.96 -11.44 -17.71
CA GLN A 112 15.07 -12.60 -17.58
C GLN A 112 13.67 -12.18 -17.11
N LEU A 113 13.58 -11.23 -16.18
CA LEU A 113 12.30 -10.68 -15.73
C LEU A 113 11.63 -9.90 -16.87
N LYS A 114 12.41 -9.11 -17.62
CA LYS A 114 11.93 -8.40 -18.83
C LYS A 114 11.34 -9.37 -19.83
N ALA A 115 12.06 -10.43 -20.19
CA ALA A 115 11.58 -11.46 -21.12
C ALA A 115 10.35 -12.22 -20.60
N ALA A 116 10.21 -12.42 -19.29
CA ALA A 116 9.04 -13.05 -18.68
C ALA A 116 7.81 -12.12 -18.72
N LEU A 117 7.97 -10.83 -18.51
CA LEU A 117 6.91 -9.81 -18.60
C LEU A 117 6.45 -9.63 -20.06
N GLU A 118 7.38 -9.61 -21.01
CA GLU A 118 7.06 -9.53 -22.45
C GLU A 118 6.29 -10.74 -22.95
N LYS A 119 6.50 -11.91 -22.39
CA LYS A 119 5.78 -13.15 -22.72
C LYS A 119 4.36 -13.23 -22.15
N ASN A 120 3.87 -12.19 -21.48
CA ASN A 120 2.51 -12.14 -20.94
C ASN A 120 2.14 -13.37 -20.09
N VAL A 121 3.07 -13.82 -19.25
CA VAL A 121 2.78 -14.85 -18.26
C VAL A 121 1.84 -14.22 -17.23
N ARG A 122 0.53 -14.39 -17.44
CA ARG A 122 -0.46 -14.16 -16.38
C ARG A 122 -0.09 -15.12 -15.25
N LEU A 123 0.44 -14.58 -14.17
CA LEU A 123 0.55 -15.34 -12.93
C LEU A 123 -0.87 -15.83 -12.61
N PRO A 124 -1.08 -17.13 -12.33
CA PRO A 124 -2.39 -17.61 -11.96
C PRO A 124 -2.85 -16.83 -10.75
N VAL A 125 -3.87 -16.01 -10.93
CA VAL A 125 -4.63 -15.42 -9.82
C VAL A 125 -5.18 -16.63 -9.08
N ALA A 126 -4.79 -16.81 -7.82
CA ALA A 126 -5.34 -17.86 -6.99
C ALA A 126 -6.86 -17.66 -6.99
N ASP A 127 -7.56 -18.61 -7.62
CA ASP A 127 -9.01 -18.59 -7.73
C ASP A 127 -9.62 -18.81 -6.35
N THR A 128 -9.93 -17.71 -5.65
CA THR A 128 -10.61 -17.71 -4.35
C THR A 128 -12.12 -17.90 -4.49
N SER A 129 -12.63 -18.29 -5.65
CA SER A 129 -14.07 -18.46 -5.92
C SER A 129 -14.66 -19.81 -5.48
N ARG A 130 -13.93 -20.61 -4.68
CA ARG A 130 -14.49 -21.85 -4.10
C ARG A 130 -14.71 -21.75 -2.60
N HIS A 131 -15.71 -21.01 -2.17
CA HIS A 131 -16.51 -21.31 -0.97
C HIS A 131 -17.83 -20.54 -1.00
N GLY A 132 -18.65 -20.87 -1.98
CA GLY A 132 -20.08 -20.58 -1.95
C GLY A 132 -20.78 -21.67 -1.16
N SER A 133 -20.80 -21.57 0.18
CA SER A 133 -21.72 -22.34 0.99
C SER A 133 -23.14 -21.79 0.83
N SER A 134 -23.93 -22.48 0.04
CA SER A 134 -25.37 -22.34 -0.05
C SER A 134 -25.99 -22.60 1.32
N CYS A 135 -26.36 -21.55 2.07
CA CYS A 135 -27.32 -21.67 3.17
C CYS A 135 -28.73 -21.68 2.58
N ALA A 136 -29.28 -22.86 2.38
CA ALA A 136 -30.70 -23.03 2.16
C ALA A 136 -31.43 -22.64 3.44
N VAL A 137 -32.26 -21.60 3.40
CA VAL A 137 -33.18 -21.23 4.45
C VAL A 137 -34.43 -22.06 4.25
N ASP A 138 -34.59 -23.10 5.08
CA ASP A 138 -35.82 -23.88 5.19
C ASP A 138 -36.93 -23.00 5.80
N THR A 139 -37.90 -22.67 4.97
CA THR A 139 -39.12 -21.98 5.40
C THR A 139 -40.08 -23.00 6.01
N VAL A 140 -40.09 -23.11 7.31
CA VAL A 140 -41.11 -23.91 8.03
C VAL A 140 -42.44 -23.17 7.95
N ARG A 141 -43.36 -23.66 7.10
CA ARG A 141 -44.78 -23.35 7.17
C ARG A 141 -45.38 -24.09 8.37
N ARG A 142 -45.90 -23.35 9.34
CA ARG A 142 -46.87 -23.89 10.32
C ARG A 142 -48.26 -23.69 9.76
N GLY A 143 -48.99 -24.81 9.65
CA GLY A 143 -50.43 -24.84 9.53
C GLY A 143 -51.12 -24.63 10.88
#